data_a8d0007634ee9f074f1228f583596e48
#
_entry.id   a8d0007634ee9f074f1228f583596e48
#
_cell.length_a   1.000
_cell.length_b   1.000
_cell.length_c   1.000
_cell.angle_alpha   90.00
_cell.angle_beta   90.00
_cell.angle_gamma   90.00
#
_symmetry.space_group_name_H-M   'P 1'
#
loop_
_entity.id
_entity.type
_entity.pdbx_description
1 polymer ?
#
loop_
_entity_poly.entity_id
_entity_poly.type
_entity_poly.pdbx_seq_one_letter_code
_entity_poly.pdbx_strand_id
1 'polypeptide(L)'
;SNLIRKKNALLGIILSASHNPGGVDGDFGIKGNISNGGPAPEKLTNQIYRCSQSLLNYKFCDYPVPDFKDLGSFKIKNMIVDIIDGVEEYVTLMEKIFDLDQIGDYLKNDFSVVFDAMNAVTGPYARELFVKKIGLSENCLMNSIPLPDFGNLHPDPNLTYADKLADLLLNKRSFD
;
A
#
# COMPACT_ATOMS: atom_id res chain seq x y z
N SER A 1 -2.77 2.52 8.82
CA SER A 1 -2.49 2.80 10.25
C SER A 1 -2.14 4.26 10.52
N ASN A 2 -1.14 4.82 9.82
CA ASN A 2 -0.70 6.22 10.05
C ASN A 2 -1.85 7.22 9.84
N LEU A 3 -2.55 7.14 8.72
CA LEU A 3 -3.67 8.03 8.38
C LEU A 3 -4.80 7.99 9.41
N ILE A 4 -5.15 6.82 9.92
CA ILE A 4 -6.18 6.66 10.94
C ILE A 4 -5.83 7.50 12.18
N ARG A 5 -4.59 7.36 12.66
CA ARG A 5 -4.11 8.13 13.83
C ARG A 5 -4.00 9.62 13.54
N LYS A 6 -3.41 9.99 12.40
CA LYS A 6 -3.20 11.39 12.02
C LYS A 6 -4.51 12.15 11.83
N LYS A 7 -5.51 11.50 11.24
CA LYS A 7 -6.84 12.08 10.97
C LYS A 7 -7.84 11.85 12.10
N ASN A 8 -7.45 11.19 13.19
CA ASN A 8 -8.36 10.75 14.27
C ASN A 8 -9.59 10.01 13.73
N ALA A 9 -9.39 9.18 12.71
CA ALA A 9 -10.47 8.44 12.10
C ALA A 9 -10.98 7.33 13.03
N LEU A 10 -12.29 7.13 13.04
CA LEU A 10 -12.93 6.08 13.83
C LEU A 10 -12.54 4.68 13.34
N LEU A 11 -12.45 4.53 12.03
CA LEU A 11 -12.22 3.26 11.35
C LEU A 11 -11.48 3.50 10.03
N GLY A 12 -10.58 2.58 9.69
CA GLY A 12 -10.01 2.45 8.35
C GLY A 12 -10.55 1.19 7.69
N ILE A 13 -10.94 1.28 6.44
CA ILE A 13 -11.38 0.14 5.62
C ILE A 13 -10.35 -0.07 4.52
N ILE A 14 -9.88 -1.31 4.39
CA ILE A 14 -8.90 -1.69 3.38
C ILE A 14 -9.53 -2.78 2.51
N LEU A 15 -9.67 -2.50 1.22
CA LEU A 15 -10.14 -3.46 0.23
C LEU A 15 -8.92 -4.16 -0.38
N SER A 16 -8.80 -5.46 -0.19
CA SER A 16 -7.61 -6.19 -0.60
C SER A 16 -7.84 -7.70 -0.70
N ALA A 17 -7.42 -8.31 -1.80
CA ALA A 17 -7.30 -9.76 -1.92
C ALA A 17 -6.01 -10.31 -1.25
N SER A 18 -5.22 -9.47 -0.56
CA SER A 18 -3.88 -9.81 -0.06
C SER A 18 -2.93 -10.17 -1.21
N HIS A 19 -2.27 -11.31 -1.16
CA HIS A 19 -1.43 -11.88 -2.23
C HIS A 19 -2.17 -12.92 -3.08
N ASN A 20 -3.45 -13.14 -2.81
CA ASN A 20 -4.26 -14.10 -3.56
C ASN A 20 -4.75 -13.48 -4.89
N PRO A 21 -5.07 -14.30 -5.89
CA PRO A 21 -5.70 -13.80 -7.10
C PRO A 21 -6.98 -13.05 -6.77
N GLY A 22 -7.05 -11.79 -7.19
CA GLY A 22 -8.24 -10.96 -7.04
C GLY A 22 -9.14 -11.05 -8.26
N GLY A 23 -10.31 -10.40 -8.20
CA GLY A 23 -11.23 -10.31 -9.32
C GLY A 23 -12.60 -10.97 -9.05
N VAL A 24 -13.41 -11.09 -10.11
CA VAL A 24 -14.79 -11.57 -10.00
C VAL A 24 -14.85 -13.03 -9.50
N ASP A 25 -13.92 -13.84 -9.97
CA ASP A 25 -13.80 -15.27 -9.63
C ASP A 25 -12.70 -15.54 -8.60
N GLY A 26 -12.10 -14.49 -8.04
CA GLY A 26 -11.01 -14.56 -7.07
C GLY A 26 -11.42 -14.10 -5.68
N ASP A 27 -10.41 -13.78 -4.87
CA ASP A 27 -10.62 -13.32 -3.52
C ASP A 27 -10.94 -11.81 -3.45
N PHE A 28 -11.80 -11.45 -2.52
CA PHE A 28 -12.11 -10.06 -2.18
C PHE A 28 -12.22 -9.92 -0.65
N GLY A 29 -11.24 -9.24 -0.06
CA GLY A 29 -11.20 -9.00 1.38
C GLY A 29 -11.58 -7.59 1.76
N ILE A 30 -12.31 -7.45 2.86
CA ILE A 30 -12.58 -6.17 3.53
C ILE A 30 -11.96 -6.24 4.92
N LYS A 31 -10.90 -5.48 5.13
CA LYS A 31 -10.19 -5.44 6.43
C LYS A 31 -10.53 -4.14 7.14
N GLY A 32 -10.82 -4.23 8.43
CA GLY A 32 -11.08 -3.07 9.29
C GLY A 32 -9.91 -2.79 10.22
N ASN A 33 -9.47 -1.53 10.30
CA ASN A 33 -8.51 -1.06 11.28
C ASN A 33 -9.17 -0.01 12.18
N ILE A 34 -9.00 -0.14 13.50
CA ILE A 34 -9.62 0.75 14.48
C ILE A 34 -8.79 2.03 14.73
N SER A 35 -9.29 2.91 15.59
CA SER A 35 -8.74 4.26 15.83
C SER A 35 -7.26 4.30 16.23
N ASN A 36 -6.71 3.26 16.83
CA ASN A 36 -5.27 3.16 17.12
C ASN A 36 -4.41 2.83 15.89
N GLY A 37 -5.05 2.56 14.73
CA GLY A 37 -4.40 2.18 13.48
C GLY A 37 -4.12 0.68 13.33
N GLY A 38 -4.38 -0.12 14.35
CA GLY A 38 -4.23 -1.57 14.32
C GLY A 38 -5.46 -2.29 13.77
N PRO A 39 -5.34 -3.60 13.43
CA PRO A 39 -6.47 -4.41 12.99
C PRO A 39 -7.61 -4.42 14.01
N ALA A 40 -8.84 -4.45 13.51
CA ALA A 40 -10.02 -4.60 14.36
C ALA A 40 -9.99 -5.97 15.08
N PRO A 41 -10.28 -6.01 16.40
CA PRO A 41 -10.39 -7.27 17.11
C PRO A 41 -11.48 -8.16 16.52
N GLU A 42 -11.30 -9.49 16.63
CA GLU A 42 -12.26 -10.48 16.12
C GLU A 42 -13.69 -10.27 16.65
N LYS A 43 -13.82 -9.87 17.90
CA LYS A 43 -15.11 -9.53 18.50
C LYS A 43 -15.86 -8.45 17.68
N LEU A 44 -15.14 -7.42 17.22
CA LEU A 44 -15.72 -6.33 16.44
C LEU A 44 -16.04 -6.78 15.01
N THR A 45 -15.13 -7.49 14.35
CA THR A 45 -15.36 -7.99 12.99
C THR A 45 -16.53 -8.97 12.95
N ASN A 46 -16.69 -9.84 13.97
CA ASN A 46 -17.82 -10.72 14.10
C ASN A 46 -19.15 -9.97 14.31
N GLN A 47 -19.14 -8.85 15.04
CA GLN A 47 -20.33 -7.99 15.15
C GLN A 47 -20.69 -7.34 13.81
N ILE A 48 -19.70 -6.79 13.09
CA ILE A 48 -19.92 -6.21 11.76
C ILE A 48 -20.49 -7.27 10.81
N TYR A 49 -19.92 -8.48 10.81
CA TYR A 49 -20.39 -9.57 9.99
C TYR A 49 -21.86 -9.95 10.29
N ARG A 50 -22.22 -10.08 11.56
CA ARG A 50 -23.62 -10.34 11.95
C ARG A 50 -24.55 -9.24 11.49
N CYS A 51 -24.14 -7.96 11.61
CA CYS A 51 -24.93 -6.85 11.09
C CYS A 51 -25.10 -6.95 9.58
N SER A 52 -24.05 -7.30 8.83
CA SER A 52 -24.13 -7.42 7.38
C SER A 52 -25.11 -8.51 6.93
N GLN A 53 -25.19 -9.61 7.66
CA GLN A 53 -26.12 -10.71 7.38
C GLN A 53 -27.59 -10.34 7.63
N SER A 54 -27.86 -9.34 8.46
CA SER A 54 -29.22 -8.88 8.76
C SER A 54 -29.73 -7.80 7.80
N LEU A 55 -28.90 -7.31 6.87
CA LEU A 55 -29.27 -6.28 5.91
C LEU A 55 -30.17 -6.86 4.81
N LEU A 56 -31.37 -6.33 4.71
CA LEU A 56 -32.32 -6.68 3.64
C LEU A 56 -32.14 -5.80 2.39
N ASN A 57 -31.56 -4.63 2.55
CA ASN A 57 -31.26 -3.70 1.46
C ASN A 57 -30.09 -2.81 1.85
N TYR A 58 -29.49 -2.14 0.86
CA TYR A 58 -28.49 -1.10 1.06
C TYR A 58 -28.88 0.18 0.34
N LYS A 59 -28.39 1.29 0.83
CA LYS A 59 -28.60 2.61 0.22
C LYS A 59 -27.32 3.04 -0.49
N PHE A 60 -27.49 3.62 -1.65
CA PHE A 60 -26.39 4.27 -2.38
C PHE A 60 -26.75 5.73 -2.70
N CYS A 61 -25.75 6.52 -2.98
CA CYS A 61 -25.93 7.91 -3.41
C CYS A 61 -25.67 7.98 -4.92
N ASP A 62 -26.69 8.32 -5.67
CA ASP A 62 -26.53 8.62 -7.10
C ASP A 62 -25.94 10.02 -7.25
N TYR A 63 -24.61 10.07 -7.25
CA TYR A 63 -23.84 11.29 -7.36
C TYR A 63 -22.50 10.97 -8.06
N PRO A 64 -22.02 11.85 -8.95
CA PRO A 64 -20.72 11.65 -9.58
C PRO A 64 -19.62 11.48 -8.53
N VAL A 65 -18.91 10.37 -8.60
CA VAL A 65 -17.75 10.11 -7.72
C VAL A 65 -16.54 10.82 -8.30
N PRO A 66 -15.76 11.60 -7.51
CA PRO A 66 -14.53 12.20 -8.00
C PRO A 66 -13.53 11.12 -8.41
N ASP A 67 -12.68 11.41 -9.39
CA ASP A 67 -11.56 10.52 -9.74
C ASP A 67 -10.60 10.47 -8.54
N PHE A 68 -10.21 9.27 -8.12
CA PHE A 68 -9.26 9.10 -7.01
C PHE A 68 -7.84 9.60 -7.32
N LYS A 69 -7.58 10.01 -8.56
CA LYS A 69 -6.35 10.71 -8.96
C LYS A 69 -6.38 12.20 -8.63
N ASP A 70 -7.56 12.77 -8.48
CA ASP A 70 -7.75 14.18 -8.19
C ASP A 70 -7.67 14.41 -6.68
N LEU A 71 -6.47 14.79 -6.21
CA LEU A 71 -6.26 15.12 -4.80
C LEU A 71 -7.07 16.36 -4.41
N GLY A 72 -7.70 16.33 -3.23
CA GLY A 72 -8.46 17.46 -2.71
C GLY A 72 -9.70 17.08 -1.93
N SER A 73 -10.45 18.11 -1.56
CA SER A 73 -11.71 17.98 -0.80
C SER A 73 -12.92 18.16 -1.72
N PHE A 74 -13.79 17.19 -1.75
CA PHE A 74 -15.00 17.17 -2.57
C PHE A 74 -16.24 17.09 -1.67
N LYS A 75 -17.21 17.97 -1.90
CA LYS A 75 -18.47 17.94 -1.19
C LYS A 75 -19.50 17.13 -1.96
N ILE A 76 -19.94 16.02 -1.37
CA ILE A 76 -20.98 15.16 -1.90
C ILE A 76 -22.20 15.25 -0.97
N LYS A 77 -23.19 16.05 -1.32
CA LYS A 77 -24.36 16.37 -0.46
C LYS A 77 -23.90 16.86 0.92
N ASN A 78 -24.12 16.08 1.97
CA ASN A 78 -23.75 16.42 3.35
C ASN A 78 -22.44 15.78 3.79
N MET A 79 -21.72 15.11 2.90
CA MET A 79 -20.46 14.43 3.16
C MET A 79 -19.31 15.19 2.51
N ILE A 80 -18.16 15.22 3.17
CA ILE A 80 -16.90 15.67 2.61
C ILE A 80 -16.06 14.42 2.33
N VAL A 81 -15.54 14.33 1.12
CA VAL A 81 -14.60 13.28 0.70
C VAL A 81 -13.26 13.93 0.44
N ASP A 82 -12.25 13.58 1.23
CA ASP A 82 -10.87 14.01 1.04
C ASP A 82 -10.08 12.91 0.32
N ILE A 83 -9.60 13.20 -0.87
CA ILE A 83 -8.67 12.35 -1.61
C ILE A 83 -7.25 12.84 -1.29
N ILE A 84 -6.44 11.98 -0.70
CA ILE A 84 -5.13 12.35 -0.16
C ILE A 84 -4.03 11.47 -0.73
N ASP A 85 -2.81 12.00 -0.80
CA ASP A 85 -1.62 11.22 -1.14
C ASP A 85 -1.15 10.41 0.08
N GLY A 86 -1.40 9.10 0.04
CA GLY A 86 -0.97 8.20 1.09
C GLY A 86 0.53 7.94 1.11
N VAL A 87 1.21 8.15 -0.01
CA VAL A 87 2.67 7.96 -0.15
C VAL A 87 3.42 9.06 0.58
N GLU A 88 3.06 10.33 0.32
CA GLU A 88 3.64 11.48 1.00
C GLU A 88 3.50 11.39 2.52
N GLU A 89 2.31 11.00 2.98
CA GLU A 89 2.03 10.83 4.40
C GLU A 89 2.87 9.72 5.06
N TYR A 90 3.15 8.65 4.33
CA TYR A 90 4.03 7.57 4.79
C TYR A 90 5.48 8.02 4.85
N VAL A 91 5.99 8.65 3.81
CA VAL A 91 7.38 9.11 3.74
C VAL A 91 7.66 10.15 4.83
N THR A 92 6.75 11.10 5.04
CA THR A 92 6.84 12.06 6.16
C THR A 92 6.94 11.36 7.53
N LEU A 93 6.28 10.22 7.71
CA LEU A 93 6.43 9.41 8.93
C LEU A 93 7.82 8.76 8.99
N MET A 94 8.32 8.22 7.89
CA MET A 94 9.64 7.57 7.84
C MET A 94 10.76 8.57 8.16
N GLU A 95 10.70 9.79 7.64
CA GLU A 95 11.64 10.87 7.95
C GLU A 95 11.71 11.23 9.45
N LYS A 96 10.63 10.98 10.19
CA LYS A 96 10.59 11.21 11.65
C LYS A 96 11.14 10.04 12.47
N ILE A 97 11.13 8.84 11.90
CA ILE A 97 11.52 7.60 12.60
C ILE A 97 12.96 7.23 12.30
N PHE A 98 13.42 7.47 11.07
CA PHE A 98 14.71 7.07 10.55
C PHE A 98 15.54 8.27 10.14
N ASP A 99 16.84 8.19 10.35
CA ASP A 99 17.83 9.10 9.77
C ASP A 99 18.07 8.68 8.30
N LEU A 100 17.29 9.28 7.38
CA LEU A 100 17.36 8.93 5.97
C LEU A 100 18.66 9.41 5.32
N ASP A 101 19.32 10.43 5.85
CA ASP A 101 20.62 10.90 5.33
C ASP A 101 21.70 9.87 5.64
N GLN A 102 21.76 9.39 6.88
CA GLN A 102 22.70 8.34 7.26
C GLN A 102 22.48 7.04 6.48
N ILE A 103 21.21 6.62 6.35
CA ILE A 103 20.84 5.44 5.55
C ILE A 103 21.28 5.65 4.09
N GLY A 104 21.03 6.85 3.55
CA GLY A 104 21.39 7.19 2.19
C GLY A 104 22.87 7.12 1.92
N ASP A 105 23.69 7.55 2.85
CA ASP A 105 25.16 7.47 2.74
C ASP A 105 25.65 6.03 2.67
N TYR A 106 25.11 5.14 3.52
CA TYR A 106 25.43 3.71 3.44
C TYR A 106 24.97 3.08 2.11
N LEU A 107 23.74 3.34 1.70
CA LEU A 107 23.17 2.75 0.49
C LEU A 107 23.83 3.25 -0.81
N LYS A 108 24.47 4.42 -0.79
CA LYS A 108 25.19 4.96 -1.96
C LYS A 108 26.64 4.49 -2.05
N ASN A 109 27.28 4.22 -0.92
CA ASN A 109 28.71 3.97 -0.85
C ASN A 109 29.07 2.52 -0.54
N ASP A 110 28.29 1.84 0.31
CA ASP A 110 28.68 0.56 0.87
C ASP A 110 27.76 -0.60 0.43
N PHE A 111 26.53 -0.31 -0.06
CA PHE A 111 25.57 -1.34 -0.37
C PHE A 111 24.89 -1.14 -1.72
N SER A 112 24.58 -2.24 -2.38
CA SER A 112 23.71 -2.26 -3.54
C SER A 112 22.32 -2.71 -3.13
N VAL A 113 21.29 -1.95 -3.53
CA VAL A 113 19.90 -2.22 -3.17
C VAL A 113 19.08 -2.48 -4.42
N VAL A 114 18.27 -3.52 -4.38
CA VAL A 114 17.18 -3.75 -5.33
C VAL A 114 15.89 -4.01 -4.57
N PHE A 115 14.86 -3.25 -4.89
CA PHE A 115 13.53 -3.40 -4.34
C PHE A 115 12.57 -3.84 -5.43
N ASP A 116 12.04 -5.05 -5.31
CA ASP A 116 11.00 -5.56 -6.21
C ASP A 116 9.61 -5.33 -5.60
N ALA A 117 8.83 -4.47 -6.23
CA ALA A 117 7.47 -4.18 -5.78
C ALA A 117 6.43 -5.18 -6.33
N MET A 118 6.83 -6.11 -7.20
CA MET A 118 5.97 -7.14 -7.80
C MET A 118 4.69 -6.56 -8.45
N ASN A 119 4.79 -5.36 -9.04
CA ASN A 119 3.68 -4.58 -9.58
C ASN A 119 2.53 -4.31 -8.59
N ALA A 120 2.84 -4.35 -7.30
CA ALA A 120 1.91 -4.07 -6.22
C ALA A 120 2.01 -2.62 -5.71
N VAL A 121 1.21 -2.28 -4.72
CA VAL A 121 1.04 -0.92 -4.20
C VAL A 121 2.27 -0.33 -3.51
N THR A 122 3.31 -1.10 -3.24
CA THR A 122 4.54 -0.65 -2.61
C THR A 122 5.48 0.12 -3.55
N GLY A 123 5.30 -0.01 -4.86
CA GLY A 123 6.15 0.64 -5.86
C GLY A 123 6.26 2.16 -5.72
N PRO A 124 5.14 2.91 -5.66
CA PRO A 124 5.17 4.36 -5.43
C PRO A 124 5.86 4.76 -4.12
N TYR A 125 5.68 3.99 -3.05
CA TYR A 125 6.36 4.22 -1.77
C TYR A 125 7.87 4.04 -1.87
N ALA A 126 8.30 2.96 -2.52
CA ALA A 126 9.72 2.70 -2.73
C ALA A 126 10.38 3.79 -3.60
N ARG A 127 9.70 4.22 -4.67
CA ARG A 127 10.17 5.30 -5.53
C ARG A 127 10.34 6.60 -4.77
N GLU A 128 9.33 7.01 -3.99
CA GLU A 128 9.40 8.25 -3.24
C GLU A 128 10.52 8.20 -2.19
N LEU A 129 10.65 7.07 -1.47
CA LEU A 129 11.63 6.91 -0.40
C LEU A 129 13.04 6.74 -0.96
N PHE A 130 13.28 5.73 -1.79
CA PHE A 130 14.64 5.37 -2.23
C PHE A 130 15.18 6.32 -3.30
N VAL A 131 14.36 6.68 -4.28
CA VAL A 131 14.84 7.50 -5.39
C VAL A 131 14.77 8.98 -5.05
N LYS A 132 13.61 9.48 -4.61
CA LYS A 132 13.47 10.92 -4.42
C LYS A 132 14.05 11.43 -3.10
N LYS A 133 13.85 10.73 -1.99
CA LYS A 133 14.37 11.18 -0.68
C LYS A 133 15.81 10.78 -0.45
N ILE A 134 16.13 9.51 -0.61
CA ILE A 134 17.49 8.99 -0.39
C ILE A 134 18.42 9.32 -1.58
N GLY A 135 17.86 9.43 -2.81
CA GLY A 135 18.62 9.78 -4.01
C GLY A 135 19.37 8.60 -4.64
N LEU A 136 18.81 7.38 -4.53
CA LEU A 136 19.30 6.23 -5.27
C LEU A 136 18.89 6.31 -6.75
N SER A 137 19.57 5.54 -7.60
CA SER A 137 19.18 5.39 -9.00
C SER A 137 17.83 4.66 -9.13
N GLU A 138 17.03 5.01 -10.14
CA GLU A 138 15.80 4.27 -10.52
C GLU A 138 16.06 2.77 -10.75
N ASN A 139 17.29 2.40 -11.10
CA ASN A 139 17.69 1.00 -11.30
C ASN A 139 17.60 0.14 -10.02
N CYS A 140 17.47 0.77 -8.85
CA CYS A 140 17.20 0.05 -7.61
C CYS A 140 15.76 -0.49 -7.52
N LEU A 141 14.88 -0.15 -8.46
CA LEU A 141 13.48 -0.54 -8.44
C LEU A 141 13.17 -1.55 -9.54
N MET A 142 12.53 -2.64 -9.17
CA MET A 142 11.95 -3.64 -10.07
C MET A 142 10.42 -3.63 -9.93
N ASN A 143 9.71 -3.84 -11.04
CA ASN A 143 8.25 -3.99 -11.05
C ASN A 143 7.53 -2.92 -10.21
N SER A 144 7.99 -1.66 -10.25
CA SER A 144 7.59 -0.59 -9.32
C SER A 144 6.31 0.16 -9.73
N ILE A 145 5.70 -0.20 -10.85
CA ILE A 145 4.43 0.37 -11.31
C ILE A 145 3.31 -0.56 -10.89
N PRO A 146 2.36 -0.11 -10.04
CA PRO A 146 1.20 -0.92 -9.67
C PRO A 146 0.34 -1.25 -10.88
N LEU A 147 -0.01 -2.52 -11.04
CA LEU A 147 -0.90 -2.99 -12.09
C LEU A 147 -2.08 -3.72 -11.46
N PRO A 148 -3.31 -3.61 -12.01
CA PRO A 148 -4.50 -4.25 -11.45
C PRO A 148 -4.40 -5.77 -11.36
N ASP A 149 -3.66 -6.37 -12.27
CA ASP A 149 -3.41 -7.81 -12.39
C ASP A 149 -1.99 -8.20 -11.97
N PHE A 150 -1.24 -7.29 -11.34
CA PHE A 150 0.17 -7.46 -10.98
C PHE A 150 1.07 -7.84 -12.17
N GLY A 151 0.67 -7.46 -13.41
CA GLY A 151 1.38 -7.85 -14.63
C GLY A 151 1.31 -9.35 -14.92
N ASN A 152 0.20 -10.01 -14.60
CA ASN A 152 -0.01 -11.44 -14.67
C ASN A 152 0.97 -12.25 -13.79
N LEU A 153 1.51 -11.62 -12.74
CA LEU A 153 2.36 -12.27 -11.76
C LEU A 153 1.59 -12.56 -10.47
N HIS A 154 2.13 -13.47 -9.66
CA HIS A 154 1.62 -13.71 -8.32
C HIS A 154 2.42 -12.84 -7.33
N PRO A 155 1.81 -11.85 -6.65
CA PRO A 155 2.54 -10.85 -5.86
C PRO A 155 2.86 -11.37 -4.44
N ASP A 156 3.40 -12.57 -4.34
CA ASP A 156 3.84 -13.18 -3.10
C ASP A 156 5.39 -13.22 -3.07
N PRO A 157 6.06 -12.47 -2.20
CA PRO A 157 7.51 -12.31 -2.19
C PRO A 157 8.22 -13.54 -1.58
N ASN A 158 8.10 -14.66 -2.26
CA ASN A 158 8.83 -15.88 -1.95
C ASN A 158 9.72 -16.32 -3.12
N LEU A 159 10.57 -17.32 -2.91
CA LEU A 159 11.55 -17.76 -3.92
C LEU A 159 10.90 -18.31 -5.21
N THR A 160 9.64 -18.73 -5.14
CA THR A 160 8.92 -19.24 -6.32
C THR A 160 8.48 -18.09 -7.24
N TYR A 161 8.00 -16.99 -6.67
CA TYR A 161 7.41 -15.89 -7.44
C TYR A 161 8.33 -14.67 -7.56
N ALA A 162 9.33 -14.56 -6.70
CA ALA A 162 10.40 -13.56 -6.80
C ALA A 162 11.69 -14.14 -7.40
N ASP A 163 11.57 -15.07 -8.31
CA ASP A 163 12.68 -15.80 -8.96
C ASP A 163 13.69 -14.86 -9.59
N LYS A 164 13.24 -13.83 -10.30
CA LYS A 164 14.13 -12.85 -10.95
C LYS A 164 14.96 -12.06 -9.94
N LEU A 165 14.40 -11.70 -8.80
CA LEU A 165 15.15 -11.04 -7.74
C LEU A 165 16.14 -12.03 -7.08
N ALA A 166 15.71 -13.25 -6.84
CA ALA A 166 16.57 -14.31 -6.32
C ALA A 166 17.74 -14.61 -7.25
N ASP A 167 17.50 -14.75 -8.54
CA ASP A 167 18.53 -14.95 -9.55
C ASP A 167 19.51 -13.78 -9.63
N LEU A 168 19.02 -12.57 -9.53
CA LEU A 168 19.85 -11.37 -9.52
C LEU A 168 20.83 -11.38 -8.33
N LEU A 169 20.36 -11.76 -7.14
CA LEU A 169 21.15 -11.82 -5.92
C LEU A 169 22.14 -13.01 -5.92
N LEU A 170 21.71 -14.17 -6.43
CA LEU A 170 22.53 -15.39 -6.42
C LEU A 170 23.59 -15.41 -7.53
N ASN A 171 23.28 -14.85 -8.69
CA ASN A 171 24.14 -14.94 -9.88
C ASN A 171 25.02 -13.70 -10.09
N LYS A 172 24.68 -12.56 -9.54
CA LYS A 172 25.54 -11.38 -9.54
C LYS A 172 26.28 -11.30 -8.19
N ARG A 173 27.52 -11.80 -8.16
CA ARG A 173 28.45 -11.65 -7.01
C ARG A 173 28.84 -10.20 -6.67
N SER A 174 28.07 -9.21 -7.10
CA SER A 174 28.32 -7.78 -6.90
C SER A 174 27.34 -7.13 -5.92
N PHE A 175 26.54 -7.93 -5.24
CA PHE A 175 25.75 -7.47 -4.09
C PHE A 175 26.43 -8.04 -2.84
N ASP A 176 27.18 -7.21 -2.14
CA ASP A 176 27.73 -7.49 -0.82
C ASP A 176 26.70 -7.19 0.26
#